data_f12b78b9c1e535073fef513197056956
#
_entry.id   f12b78b9c1e535073fef513197056956
#
_cell.length_a   1.000
_cell.length_b   1.000
_cell.length_c   1.000
_cell.angle_alpha   90.00
_cell.angle_beta   90.00
_cell.angle_gamma   90.00
#
_symmetry.space_group_name_H-M   'P 1'
#
loop_
_entity.id
_entity.type
_entity.pdbx_description
1 polymer ?
#
loop_
_entity_poly.entity_id
_entity_poly.type
_entity_poly.pdbx_seq_one_letter_code
_entity_poly.pdbx_strand_id
1 'polypeptide(L)'
;MRIVFVNMHACWMLMKVSDVFIFKNSPAIKHGYLLKYLLEHPEYEVCNYINDRGFSLLPKGNDIVLKFLNLFSGLENNIILKKNGIDSKKIKVLRRPSDINPDDIVIMYNIYPTHYRGMNDIDAFKALSVLHFHGYRTDNEKMKAAGIDCYFNEADLSKTSKLWKTYFTIRKPWVVIPFVYAQRFQVKKPFTERQNKAFAVGTITYKLHKDYLDVYGESCLQPMRKLIKDNAEYYKDTIDCYSEDYLEGNKVKKVKDSDNKLIAIYKKIYNRFYTGQQKKYFSFDMVEKFNDYKMCIVAEEALGLPGIGFVEGMACGCAYLGIDSPMYRDYGLIPGTHYITYDGTREGLRKTIEYYQASEHQEELGRIAKTGCEFVRKNFQGNVVAEHLLKELVHLRDEKLAKV
;
A
#
# COMPACT_ATOMS: atom_id res chain seq x y z
N MET A 1 -2.48 25.45 -8.76
CA MET A 1 -1.90 24.33 -9.54
C MET A 1 -2.92 23.21 -9.69
N ARG A 2 -3.04 22.60 -10.90
CA ARG A 2 -3.98 21.49 -11.11
C ARG A 2 -3.33 20.13 -10.88
N ILE A 3 -4.02 19.28 -10.11
CA ILE A 3 -3.68 17.88 -9.86
C ILE A 3 -4.79 17.01 -10.44
N VAL A 4 -4.45 16.18 -11.39
CA VAL A 4 -5.40 15.36 -12.15
C VAL A 4 -5.23 13.90 -11.78
N PHE A 5 -6.20 13.31 -11.08
CA PHE A 5 -6.23 11.88 -10.82
C PHE A 5 -6.89 11.13 -11.97
N VAL A 6 -6.34 9.98 -12.35
CA VAL A 6 -6.96 9.12 -13.36
C VAL A 6 -7.87 8.10 -12.69
N ASN A 7 -9.18 8.18 -12.98
CA ASN A 7 -10.19 7.26 -12.43
C ASN A 7 -10.12 7.14 -10.90
N MET A 8 -10.09 8.27 -10.20
CA MET A 8 -10.01 8.35 -8.73
C MET A 8 -11.00 7.41 -8.03
N HIS A 9 -12.22 7.31 -8.55
CA HIS A 9 -13.28 6.47 -8.01
C HIS A 9 -13.02 4.97 -8.14
N ALA A 10 -12.09 4.56 -9.01
CA ALA A 10 -11.72 3.16 -9.25
C ALA A 10 -10.36 2.79 -8.64
N CYS A 11 -9.65 3.73 -8.03
CA CYS A 11 -8.34 3.48 -7.42
C CYS A 11 -8.45 3.25 -5.89
N TRP A 12 -7.32 2.90 -5.26
CA TRP A 12 -7.26 2.61 -3.81
C TRP A 12 -7.27 3.85 -2.91
N MET A 13 -7.46 5.01 -3.49
CA MET A 13 -7.57 6.27 -2.78
C MET A 13 -8.87 6.41 -2.00
N LEU A 14 -9.95 5.82 -2.52
CA LEU A 14 -11.30 5.94 -1.97
C LEU A 14 -11.90 4.57 -1.70
N MET A 15 -12.78 4.50 -0.70
CA MET A 15 -13.64 3.33 -0.52
C MET A 15 -14.56 3.17 -1.71
N LYS A 16 -14.57 1.98 -2.30
CA LYS A 16 -15.47 1.63 -3.40
C LYS A 16 -16.88 1.36 -2.88
N VAL A 17 -17.88 1.50 -3.76
CA VAL A 17 -19.28 1.15 -3.43
C VAL A 17 -19.38 -0.28 -2.88
N SER A 18 -18.65 -1.23 -3.49
CA SER A 18 -18.59 -2.61 -3.00
C SER A 18 -18.12 -2.72 -1.56
N ASP A 19 -17.15 -1.91 -1.14
CA ASP A 19 -16.56 -1.97 0.19
C ASP A 19 -17.50 -1.41 1.26
N VAL A 20 -18.27 -0.37 0.91
CA VAL A 20 -19.25 0.25 1.81
C VAL A 20 -20.39 -0.70 2.19
N PHE A 21 -20.83 -1.51 1.25
CA PHE A 21 -21.98 -2.43 1.48
C PHE A 21 -21.58 -3.76 2.10
N ILE A 22 -20.30 -4.13 2.06
CA ILE A 22 -19.85 -5.48 2.37
C ILE A 22 -18.95 -5.53 3.57
N PHE A 23 -18.07 -4.57 3.70
CA PHE A 23 -17.14 -4.48 4.80
C PHE A 23 -17.63 -3.41 5.77
N LYS A 24 -18.14 -3.83 6.94
CA LYS A 24 -18.49 -2.90 8.02
C LYS A 24 -17.28 -2.08 8.51
N ASN A 25 -16.07 -2.60 8.30
CA ASN A 25 -14.82 -1.92 8.61
C ASN A 25 -14.18 -1.49 7.29
N SER A 26 -13.82 -0.22 7.16
CA SER A 26 -13.09 0.32 6.03
C SER A 26 -11.84 -0.50 5.74
N PRO A 27 -11.65 -1.01 4.52
CA PRO A 27 -10.33 -1.46 4.12
C PRO A 27 -9.35 -0.28 4.22
N ALA A 28 -8.07 -0.59 4.44
CA ALA A 28 -7.04 0.44 4.48
C ALA A 28 -7.06 1.24 3.17
N ILE A 29 -7.45 2.50 3.25
CA ILE A 29 -7.45 3.41 2.10
C ILE A 29 -6.04 3.96 1.98
N LYS A 30 -5.32 3.46 0.99
CA LYS A 30 -4.00 4.00 0.67
C LYS A 30 -4.15 5.39 0.06
N HIS A 31 -3.28 6.30 0.50
CA HIS A 31 -3.16 7.65 -0.06
C HIS A 31 -4.42 8.56 0.03
N GLY A 32 -5.45 8.16 0.77
CA GLY A 32 -6.60 9.02 1.02
C GLY A 32 -6.22 10.34 1.72
N TYR A 33 -5.11 10.36 2.45
CA TYR A 33 -4.53 11.55 3.06
C TYR A 33 -4.11 12.60 2.01
N LEU A 34 -3.63 12.17 0.84
CA LEU A 34 -3.24 13.07 -0.24
C LEU A 34 -4.45 13.86 -0.77
N LEU A 35 -5.57 13.17 -1.02
CA LEU A 35 -6.78 13.83 -1.46
C LEU A 35 -7.32 14.80 -0.40
N LYS A 36 -7.29 14.38 0.88
CA LYS A 36 -7.69 15.26 1.98
C LYS A 36 -6.84 16.51 2.03
N TYR A 37 -5.52 16.37 1.98
CA TYR A 37 -4.58 17.49 1.96
C TYR A 37 -4.90 18.46 0.81
N LEU A 38 -5.03 17.95 -0.42
CA LEU A 38 -5.31 18.77 -1.60
C LEU A 38 -6.64 19.54 -1.50
N LEU A 39 -7.69 18.95 -0.91
CA LEU A 39 -8.99 19.59 -0.75
C LEU A 39 -9.04 20.62 0.38
N GLU A 40 -8.09 20.58 1.31
CA GLU A 40 -7.92 21.55 2.39
C GLU A 40 -7.04 22.75 1.97
N HIS A 41 -6.33 22.66 0.83
CA HIS A 41 -5.39 23.67 0.33
C HIS A 41 -5.90 24.27 -0.98
N PRO A 42 -6.47 25.51 -0.94
CA PRO A 42 -7.17 26.14 -2.08
C PRO A 42 -6.26 26.49 -3.27
N GLU A 43 -4.95 26.47 -3.09
CA GLU A 43 -3.96 26.63 -4.17
C GLU A 43 -3.96 25.47 -5.15
N TYR A 44 -4.57 24.33 -4.80
CA TYR A 44 -4.71 23.16 -5.66
C TYR A 44 -6.12 23.03 -6.23
N GLU A 45 -6.22 22.96 -7.55
CA GLU A 45 -7.44 22.52 -8.23
C GLU A 45 -7.39 21.01 -8.43
N VAL A 46 -8.29 20.27 -7.81
CA VAL A 46 -8.35 18.81 -7.91
C VAL A 46 -9.27 18.40 -9.04
N CYS A 47 -8.74 17.59 -9.96
CA CYS A 47 -9.50 17.05 -11.08
C CYS A 47 -9.54 15.52 -11.04
N ASN A 48 -10.61 14.93 -11.57
CA ASN A 48 -10.69 13.49 -11.85
C ASN A 48 -10.90 13.29 -13.35
N TYR A 49 -9.87 12.80 -14.04
CA TYR A 49 -9.98 12.39 -15.43
C TYR A 49 -10.60 11.00 -15.50
N ILE A 50 -11.80 10.92 -16.02
CA ILE A 50 -12.53 9.68 -16.22
C ILE A 50 -12.38 9.26 -17.68
N ASN A 51 -11.50 8.31 -17.94
CA ASN A 51 -11.32 7.73 -19.26
C ASN A 51 -12.40 6.66 -19.56
N ASP A 52 -12.45 6.19 -20.80
CA ASP A 52 -13.48 5.26 -21.33
C ASP A 52 -13.64 3.93 -20.56
N ARG A 53 -12.78 3.63 -19.59
CA ARG A 53 -12.80 2.37 -18.83
C ARG A 53 -12.77 2.56 -17.31
N GLY A 54 -13.17 3.75 -16.86
CA GLY A 54 -13.19 4.12 -15.44
C GLY A 54 -14.27 3.45 -14.60
N PHE A 55 -15.07 2.53 -15.15
CA PHE A 55 -16.10 1.83 -14.40
C PHE A 55 -15.59 0.55 -13.76
N SER A 56 -15.63 0.51 -12.43
CA SER A 56 -14.96 -0.55 -11.64
C SER A 56 -15.80 -1.83 -11.45
N LEU A 57 -17.11 -1.78 -11.71
CA LEU A 57 -18.04 -2.86 -11.34
C LEU A 57 -18.30 -3.90 -12.45
N LEU A 58 -17.88 -3.63 -13.69
CA LEU A 58 -18.20 -4.52 -14.81
C LEU A 58 -16.97 -5.18 -15.41
N PRO A 59 -17.11 -6.44 -15.85
CA PRO A 59 -16.05 -7.18 -16.52
C PRO A 59 -15.72 -6.56 -17.89
N LYS A 60 -14.52 -6.81 -18.37
CA LYS A 60 -14.03 -6.44 -19.71
C LYS A 60 -15.03 -6.88 -20.78
N GLY A 61 -15.63 -5.95 -21.50
CA GLY A 61 -16.65 -6.23 -22.51
C GLY A 61 -16.57 -5.31 -23.72
N ASN A 62 -17.40 -5.55 -24.73
CA ASN A 62 -17.48 -4.87 -26.02
C ASN A 62 -17.54 -3.33 -25.92
N ASP A 63 -16.96 -2.63 -26.91
CA ASP A 63 -16.88 -1.17 -26.98
C ASP A 63 -18.23 -0.45 -26.88
N ILE A 64 -19.34 -1.06 -27.33
CA ILE A 64 -20.69 -0.51 -27.21
C ILE A 64 -21.16 -0.47 -25.76
N VAL A 65 -20.90 -1.54 -25.00
CA VAL A 65 -21.20 -1.61 -23.56
C VAL A 65 -20.37 -0.57 -22.80
N LEU A 66 -19.13 -0.35 -23.21
CA LEU A 66 -18.23 0.64 -22.60
C LEU A 66 -18.69 2.09 -22.82
N LYS A 67 -19.22 2.45 -24.00
CA LYS A 67 -19.81 3.76 -24.26
C LYS A 67 -21.04 4.01 -23.41
N PHE A 68 -21.88 3.01 -23.22
CA PHE A 68 -23.06 3.09 -22.34
C PHE A 68 -22.64 3.22 -20.87
N LEU A 69 -21.57 2.55 -20.47
CA LEU A 69 -21.03 2.60 -19.11
C LEU A 69 -20.36 3.91 -18.75
N ASN A 70 -19.86 4.66 -19.72
CA ASN A 70 -19.33 6.00 -19.51
C ASN A 70 -20.38 7.00 -18.96
N LEU A 71 -21.66 6.80 -19.30
CA LEU A 71 -22.76 7.56 -18.71
C LEU A 71 -22.87 7.29 -17.20
N PHE A 72 -22.59 6.07 -16.75
CA PHE A 72 -22.69 5.68 -15.35
C PHE A 72 -21.41 5.95 -14.55
N SER A 73 -20.25 6.14 -15.19
CA SER A 73 -19.00 6.43 -14.48
C SER A 73 -19.03 7.74 -13.70
N GLY A 74 -19.77 8.74 -14.21
CA GLY A 74 -20.03 10.00 -13.49
C GLY A 74 -20.91 9.80 -12.27
N LEU A 75 -21.93 8.95 -12.37
CA LEU A 75 -22.78 8.59 -11.24
C LEU A 75 -22.01 7.80 -10.19
N GLU A 76 -21.23 6.80 -10.61
CA GLU A 76 -20.36 6.04 -9.72
C GLU A 76 -19.37 6.96 -8.99
N ASN A 77 -18.72 7.88 -9.70
CA ASN A 77 -17.82 8.86 -9.11
C ASN A 77 -18.52 9.67 -8.01
N ASN A 78 -19.68 10.22 -8.29
CA ASN A 78 -20.43 11.04 -7.32
C ASN A 78 -20.89 10.23 -6.10
N ILE A 79 -21.33 8.98 -6.30
CA ILE A 79 -21.71 8.08 -5.20
C ILE A 79 -20.50 7.79 -4.32
N ILE A 80 -19.34 7.46 -4.92
CA ILE A 80 -18.13 7.14 -4.19
C ILE A 80 -17.61 8.34 -3.42
N LEU A 81 -17.55 9.53 -4.04
CA LEU A 81 -17.14 10.75 -3.36
C LEU A 81 -18.05 11.04 -2.15
N LYS A 82 -19.37 11.03 -2.35
CA LYS A 82 -20.33 11.24 -1.27
C LYS A 82 -20.18 10.22 -0.12
N LYS A 83 -19.95 8.94 -0.44
CA LYS A 83 -19.73 7.89 0.56
C LYS A 83 -18.42 8.05 1.35
N ASN A 84 -17.45 8.72 0.76
CA ASN A 84 -16.20 9.08 1.43
C ASN A 84 -16.24 10.45 2.12
N GLY A 85 -17.43 11.08 2.21
CA GLY A 85 -17.61 12.38 2.84
C GLY A 85 -17.04 13.55 2.04
N ILE A 86 -16.83 13.37 0.73
CA ILE A 86 -16.24 14.37 -0.16
C ILE A 86 -17.35 15.06 -0.96
N ASP A 87 -17.36 16.38 -0.94
CA ASP A 87 -18.22 17.17 -1.81
C ASP A 87 -17.73 17.06 -3.26
N SER A 88 -18.53 16.44 -4.11
CA SER A 88 -18.21 16.26 -5.53
C SER A 88 -18.02 17.58 -6.29
N LYS A 89 -18.57 18.70 -5.79
CA LYS A 89 -18.37 20.03 -6.38
C LYS A 89 -16.93 20.55 -6.24
N LYS A 90 -16.17 20.02 -5.29
CA LYS A 90 -14.75 20.35 -5.10
C LYS A 90 -13.82 19.63 -6.07
N ILE A 91 -14.34 18.68 -6.86
CA ILE A 91 -13.54 17.88 -7.79
C ILE A 91 -14.10 18.04 -9.20
N LYS A 92 -13.32 18.65 -10.07
CA LYS A 92 -13.68 18.85 -11.47
C LYS A 92 -13.52 17.54 -12.25
N VAL A 93 -14.55 17.16 -12.98
CA VAL A 93 -14.50 15.97 -13.84
C VAL A 93 -14.01 16.36 -15.23
N LEU A 94 -12.94 15.71 -15.69
CA LEU A 94 -12.40 15.82 -17.05
C LEU A 94 -12.78 14.57 -17.85
N ARG A 95 -13.07 14.72 -19.13
CA ARG A 95 -13.57 13.62 -19.97
C ARG A 95 -12.71 13.35 -21.21
N ARG A 96 -11.92 14.31 -21.64
CA ARG A 96 -11.09 14.22 -22.84
C ARG A 96 -9.62 14.46 -22.49
N PRO A 97 -8.67 13.83 -23.18
CA PRO A 97 -7.25 14.14 -23.02
C PRO A 97 -6.94 15.63 -23.19
N SER A 98 -7.64 16.30 -24.12
CA SER A 98 -7.51 17.75 -24.36
C SER A 98 -8.00 18.66 -23.22
N ASP A 99 -8.68 18.11 -22.22
CA ASP A 99 -9.09 18.85 -21.02
C ASP A 99 -7.93 18.96 -20.00
N ILE A 100 -6.81 18.23 -20.23
CA ILE A 100 -5.62 18.20 -19.38
C ILE A 100 -4.57 19.10 -19.99
N ASN A 101 -4.04 20.05 -19.21
CA ASN A 101 -3.06 21.01 -19.70
C ASN A 101 -1.63 20.44 -19.57
N PRO A 102 -0.66 20.90 -20.38
CA PRO A 102 0.73 20.44 -20.29
C PRO A 102 1.39 20.69 -18.93
N ASP A 103 0.98 21.73 -18.20
CA ASP A 103 1.50 22.10 -16.88
C ASP A 103 0.81 21.38 -15.70
N ASP A 104 -0.17 20.53 -15.98
CA ASP A 104 -0.83 19.71 -14.96
C ASP A 104 0.08 18.60 -14.45
N ILE A 105 -0.16 18.14 -13.22
CA ILE A 105 0.40 16.89 -12.68
C ILE A 105 -0.68 15.81 -12.72
N VAL A 106 -0.45 14.76 -13.50
CA VAL A 106 -1.35 13.60 -13.63
C VAL A 106 -0.89 12.49 -12.68
N ILE A 107 -1.75 12.09 -11.76
CA ILE A 107 -1.49 11.02 -10.78
C ILE A 107 -2.25 9.76 -11.18
N MET A 108 -1.51 8.68 -11.36
CA MET A 108 -2.00 7.37 -11.79
C MET A 108 -1.71 6.31 -10.73
N TYR A 109 -2.53 5.27 -10.69
CA TYR A 109 -2.33 4.10 -9.82
C TYR A 109 -2.34 2.82 -10.64
N ASN A 110 -1.33 1.95 -10.42
CA ASN A 110 -1.19 0.68 -11.12
C ASN A 110 -2.14 -0.40 -10.57
N ILE A 111 -3.45 -0.19 -10.70
CA ILE A 111 -4.44 -1.17 -10.25
C ILE A 111 -5.02 -1.95 -11.41
N TYR A 112 -5.29 -1.26 -12.51
CA TYR A 112 -5.89 -1.85 -13.71
C TYR A 112 -5.14 -1.41 -14.97
N PRO A 113 -4.81 -2.36 -15.86
CA PRO A 113 -4.18 -2.05 -17.14
C PRO A 113 -4.94 -1.04 -18.01
N THR A 114 -6.25 -0.93 -17.78
CA THR A 114 -7.13 0.01 -18.47
C THR A 114 -6.86 1.48 -18.11
N HIS A 115 -6.20 1.75 -16.99
CA HIS A 115 -5.86 3.13 -16.57
C HIS A 115 -4.79 3.77 -17.46
N TYR A 116 -4.03 2.99 -18.24
CA TYR A 116 -3.01 3.50 -19.15
C TYR A 116 -3.54 3.90 -20.53
N ARG A 117 -4.80 3.57 -20.86
CA ARG A 117 -5.36 3.84 -22.19
C ARG A 117 -5.51 5.34 -22.41
N GLY A 118 -4.96 5.82 -23.54
CA GLY A 118 -5.02 7.22 -23.92
C GLY A 118 -4.07 8.14 -23.15
N MET A 119 -3.21 7.58 -22.30
CA MET A 119 -2.25 8.40 -21.55
C MET A 119 -1.11 8.94 -22.43
N ASN A 120 -0.79 8.27 -23.53
CA ASN A 120 0.16 8.75 -24.54
C ASN A 120 -0.29 10.04 -25.24
N ASP A 121 -1.61 10.29 -25.30
CA ASP A 121 -2.19 11.46 -25.95
C ASP A 121 -2.19 12.71 -25.02
N ILE A 122 -1.72 12.55 -23.79
CA ILE A 122 -1.65 13.59 -22.77
C ILE A 122 -0.22 14.07 -22.64
N ASP A 123 0.02 15.33 -23.01
CA ASP A 123 1.30 16.01 -22.83
C ASP A 123 1.32 16.75 -21.49
N ALA A 124 1.35 16.00 -20.40
CA ALA A 124 1.47 16.52 -19.04
C ALA A 124 2.46 15.65 -18.26
N PHE A 125 2.92 16.12 -17.08
CA PHE A 125 3.75 15.32 -16.20
C PHE A 125 2.96 14.19 -15.58
N LYS A 126 3.39 12.93 -15.78
CA LYS A 126 2.66 11.72 -15.34
C LYS A 126 3.42 10.97 -14.25
N ALA A 127 2.88 10.99 -13.04
CA ALA A 127 3.37 10.25 -11.89
C ALA A 127 2.54 8.97 -11.66
N LEU A 128 3.21 7.83 -11.50
CA LEU A 128 2.57 6.54 -11.30
C LEU A 128 2.91 5.95 -9.93
N SER A 129 1.88 5.70 -9.11
CA SER A 129 2.01 4.82 -7.95
C SER A 129 1.98 3.37 -8.40
N VAL A 130 3.06 2.64 -8.16
CA VAL A 130 3.22 1.27 -8.63
C VAL A 130 2.47 0.28 -7.74
N LEU A 131 2.24 0.62 -6.47
CA LEU A 131 1.60 -0.24 -5.48
C LEU A 131 2.29 -1.62 -5.42
N HIS A 132 1.50 -2.70 -5.48
CA HIS A 132 2.01 -4.07 -5.49
C HIS A 132 2.31 -4.62 -6.90
N PHE A 133 2.29 -3.77 -7.94
CA PHE A 133 2.60 -4.06 -9.37
C PHE A 133 2.25 -5.50 -9.82
N HIS A 134 0.97 -5.80 -9.85
CA HIS A 134 0.45 -7.16 -10.10
C HIS A 134 0.53 -7.64 -11.56
N GLY A 135 0.78 -6.77 -12.51
CA GLY A 135 0.76 -7.09 -13.95
C GLY A 135 2.11 -7.53 -14.53
N TYR A 136 3.18 -7.44 -13.76
CA TYR A 136 4.52 -7.94 -14.11
C TYR A 136 5.02 -7.40 -15.46
N ARG A 137 5.60 -8.25 -16.32
CA ARG A 137 6.19 -7.82 -17.60
C ARG A 137 5.20 -7.19 -18.57
N THR A 138 3.91 -7.53 -18.52
CA THR A 138 2.90 -6.88 -19.37
C THR A 138 2.63 -5.43 -18.95
N ASP A 139 2.86 -5.09 -17.69
CA ASP A 139 2.72 -3.71 -17.20
C ASP A 139 3.88 -2.83 -17.65
N ASN A 140 5.09 -3.39 -17.80
CA ASN A 140 6.24 -2.64 -18.29
C ASN A 140 5.94 -1.97 -19.65
N GLU A 141 5.39 -2.72 -20.60
CA GLU A 141 5.04 -2.18 -21.92
C GLU A 141 3.93 -1.14 -21.86
N LYS A 142 2.95 -1.32 -20.96
CA LYS A 142 1.89 -0.34 -20.78
C LYS A 142 2.40 0.96 -20.14
N MET A 143 3.28 0.87 -19.16
CA MET A 143 3.92 2.03 -18.55
C MET A 143 4.75 2.81 -19.57
N LYS A 144 5.48 2.10 -20.44
CA LYS A 144 6.23 2.68 -21.53
C LYS A 144 5.32 3.40 -22.53
N ALA A 145 4.28 2.74 -22.99
CA ALA A 145 3.32 3.32 -23.92
C ALA A 145 2.58 4.53 -23.33
N ALA A 146 2.33 4.55 -22.02
CA ALA A 146 1.67 5.66 -21.35
C ALA A 146 2.55 6.90 -21.14
N GLY A 147 3.88 6.79 -21.40
CA GLY A 147 4.80 7.90 -21.25
C GLY A 147 4.93 8.41 -19.81
N ILE A 148 5.08 7.47 -18.83
CA ILE A 148 5.26 7.80 -17.41
C ILE A 148 6.56 8.58 -17.20
N ASP A 149 6.50 9.64 -16.39
CA ASP A 149 7.64 10.51 -16.10
C ASP A 149 8.35 10.16 -14.79
N CYS A 150 7.60 9.76 -13.75
CA CYS A 150 8.18 9.28 -12.51
C CYS A 150 7.32 8.20 -11.84
N TYR A 151 7.92 7.48 -10.91
CA TYR A 151 7.24 6.57 -10.01
C TYR A 151 7.16 7.14 -8.61
N PHE A 152 6.12 6.82 -7.87
CA PHE A 152 6.06 7.04 -6.43
C PHE A 152 5.48 5.82 -5.72
N ASN A 153 6.05 5.44 -4.60
CA ASN A 153 5.62 4.26 -3.84
C ASN A 153 6.25 4.24 -2.44
N GLU A 154 5.87 3.24 -1.65
CA GLU A 154 6.43 2.98 -0.32
C GLU A 154 7.84 2.36 -0.34
N ALA A 155 8.43 2.15 -1.49
CA ALA A 155 9.84 1.82 -1.67
C ALA A 155 10.26 2.09 -3.11
N ASP A 156 11.52 2.41 -3.32
CA ASP A 156 12.15 2.39 -4.64
C ASP A 156 12.40 0.93 -5.05
N LEU A 157 11.48 0.39 -5.83
CA LEU A 157 11.53 -1.01 -6.24
C LEU A 157 12.73 -1.33 -7.14
N SER A 158 13.34 -0.33 -7.75
CA SER A 158 14.58 -0.50 -8.50
C SER A 158 15.77 -0.85 -7.58
N LYS A 159 15.69 -0.48 -6.29
CA LYS A 159 16.67 -0.84 -5.26
C LYS A 159 16.28 -2.11 -4.51
N THR A 160 15.00 -2.28 -4.18
CA THR A 160 14.54 -3.28 -3.21
C THR A 160 13.95 -4.55 -3.82
N SER A 161 13.39 -4.49 -5.04
CA SER A 161 12.67 -5.61 -5.65
C SER A 161 13.48 -6.38 -6.69
N LYS A 162 13.70 -7.68 -6.44
CA LYS A 162 14.32 -8.57 -7.43
C LYS A 162 13.44 -8.72 -8.68
N LEU A 163 12.12 -8.83 -8.51
CA LEU A 163 11.17 -8.96 -9.61
C LEU A 163 11.12 -7.70 -10.47
N TRP A 164 11.15 -6.51 -9.85
CA TRP A 164 11.23 -5.26 -10.59
C TRP A 164 12.48 -5.19 -11.44
N LYS A 165 13.64 -5.47 -10.87
CA LYS A 165 14.94 -5.49 -11.58
C LYS A 165 14.94 -6.46 -12.76
N THR A 166 14.20 -7.58 -12.66
CA THR A 166 14.16 -8.60 -13.70
C THR A 166 13.28 -8.21 -14.90
N TYR A 167 12.12 -7.59 -14.65
CA TYR A 167 11.11 -7.41 -15.70
C TYR A 167 10.83 -5.95 -16.09
N PHE A 168 11.20 -4.97 -15.26
CA PHE A 168 10.91 -3.57 -15.55
C PHE A 168 12.16 -2.84 -16.01
N THR A 169 12.16 -2.44 -17.29
CA THR A 169 13.31 -1.83 -17.96
C THR A 169 13.26 -0.30 -17.99
N ILE A 170 12.10 0.29 -17.72
CA ILE A 170 11.89 1.73 -17.76
C ILE A 170 12.56 2.38 -16.55
N ARG A 171 13.59 3.20 -16.81
CA ARG A 171 14.30 3.95 -15.78
C ARG A 171 13.68 5.34 -15.67
N LYS A 172 13.02 5.61 -14.56
CA LYS A 172 12.43 6.91 -14.22
C LYS A 172 12.77 7.26 -12.77
N PRO A 173 12.75 8.53 -12.39
CA PRO A 173 12.89 8.95 -10.99
C PRO A 173 11.85 8.27 -10.09
N TRP A 174 12.23 8.05 -8.83
CA TRP A 174 11.36 7.56 -7.78
C TRP A 174 11.17 8.62 -6.70
N VAL A 175 9.93 8.84 -6.32
CA VAL A 175 9.57 9.56 -5.09
C VAL A 175 9.14 8.52 -4.07
N VAL A 176 9.97 8.32 -3.05
CA VAL A 176 9.69 7.35 -1.98
C VAL A 176 8.88 8.04 -0.90
N ILE A 177 7.72 7.49 -0.59
CA ILE A 177 6.81 8.00 0.43
C ILE A 177 6.52 6.91 1.47
N PRO A 178 6.61 7.19 2.78
CA PRO A 178 6.30 6.22 3.80
C PRO A 178 4.79 5.93 3.87
N PHE A 179 4.44 4.79 4.45
CA PHE A 179 3.08 4.59 4.93
C PHE A 179 2.70 5.64 5.97
N VAL A 180 1.45 6.05 5.95
CA VAL A 180 0.87 6.96 6.93
C VAL A 180 0.09 6.14 7.97
N TYR A 181 0.36 6.36 9.24
CA TYR A 181 -0.40 5.73 10.31
C TYR A 181 -1.71 6.47 10.59
N ALA A 182 -2.76 5.71 10.97
CA ALA A 182 -4.01 6.32 11.40
C ALA A 182 -3.87 6.94 12.82
N GLN A 183 -4.54 8.07 13.07
CA GLN A 183 -4.45 8.81 14.35
C GLN A 183 -4.77 7.98 15.60
N ARG A 184 -5.50 6.87 15.46
CA ARG A 184 -5.80 5.95 16.56
C ARG A 184 -4.57 5.24 17.13
N PHE A 185 -3.48 5.10 16.34
CA PHE A 185 -2.24 4.49 16.80
C PHE A 185 -1.47 5.46 17.69
N GLN A 186 -1.68 5.31 18.98
CA GLN A 186 -1.14 6.19 20.03
C GLN A 186 -0.41 5.35 21.09
N VAL A 187 0.56 5.96 21.77
CA VAL A 187 1.16 5.39 22.97
C VAL A 187 0.12 5.47 24.09
N LYS A 188 -0.32 4.33 24.59
CA LYS A 188 -1.33 4.21 25.66
C LYS A 188 -0.77 3.63 26.94
N LYS A 189 0.34 2.90 26.88
CA LYS A 189 0.93 2.18 28.00
C LYS A 189 2.41 2.54 28.13
N PRO A 190 2.91 2.83 29.35
CA PRO A 190 4.32 3.07 29.58
C PRO A 190 5.18 1.91 29.07
N PHE A 191 6.36 2.21 28.49
CA PHE A 191 7.23 1.19 27.90
C PHE A 191 7.68 0.13 28.92
N THR A 192 7.90 0.55 30.16
CA THR A 192 8.34 -0.32 31.26
C THR A 192 7.29 -1.35 31.68
N GLU A 193 6.01 -1.08 31.43
CA GLU A 193 4.89 -1.98 31.78
C GLU A 193 4.55 -2.98 30.67
N ARG A 194 5.24 -2.89 29.52
CA ARG A 194 4.98 -3.76 28.37
C ARG A 194 5.72 -5.09 28.49
N GLN A 195 5.18 -6.11 27.85
CA GLN A 195 5.81 -7.41 27.74
C GLN A 195 7.17 -7.30 27.03
N ASN A 196 8.19 -7.91 27.61
CA ASN A 196 9.54 -7.91 27.07
C ASN A 196 9.70 -8.98 25.97
N LYS A 197 8.84 -8.90 24.96
CA LYS A 197 8.77 -9.77 23.78
C LYS A 197 8.50 -8.95 22.53
N ALA A 198 8.63 -9.57 21.37
CA ALA A 198 8.20 -9.02 20.11
C ALA A 198 6.79 -9.51 19.74
N PHE A 199 5.95 -8.59 19.27
CA PHE A 199 4.67 -8.87 18.66
C PHE A 199 4.82 -9.02 17.15
N ALA A 200 4.64 -10.23 16.63
CA ALA A 200 4.70 -10.51 15.19
C ALA A 200 3.31 -10.56 14.59
N VAL A 201 3.06 -9.72 13.59
CA VAL A 201 1.73 -9.57 12.99
C VAL A 201 1.81 -9.37 11.48
N GLY A 202 0.77 -9.76 10.78
CA GLY A 202 0.59 -9.57 9.34
C GLY A 202 -0.07 -10.77 8.67
N THR A 203 -0.67 -10.53 7.50
CA THR A 203 -1.21 -11.61 6.67
C THR A 203 -0.10 -12.28 5.86
N ILE A 204 -0.24 -13.58 5.62
CA ILE A 204 0.62 -14.36 4.74
C ILE A 204 -0.20 -14.66 3.49
N THR A 205 0.29 -14.24 2.33
CA THR A 205 -0.38 -14.41 1.04
C THR A 205 0.51 -15.15 0.05
N TYR A 206 -0.10 -15.76 -0.97
CA TYR A 206 0.61 -16.58 -1.94
C TYR A 206 0.37 -16.06 -3.35
N LYS A 207 1.44 -15.96 -4.14
CA LYS A 207 1.42 -15.55 -5.55
C LYS A 207 1.75 -16.74 -6.43
N LEU A 208 0.77 -17.14 -7.26
CA LEU A 208 0.93 -18.27 -8.20
C LEU A 208 1.28 -17.81 -9.62
N HIS A 209 1.54 -16.50 -9.81
CA HIS A 209 1.91 -15.99 -11.13
C HIS A 209 3.29 -16.50 -11.54
N LYS A 210 3.42 -16.98 -12.78
CA LYS A 210 4.65 -17.57 -13.29
C LYS A 210 5.87 -16.66 -13.09
N ASP A 211 5.77 -15.39 -13.46
CA ASP A 211 6.89 -14.45 -13.33
C ASP A 211 7.36 -14.29 -11.87
N TYR A 212 6.46 -14.41 -10.89
CA TYR A 212 6.81 -14.38 -9.47
C TYR A 212 7.58 -15.65 -9.08
N LEU A 213 7.05 -16.82 -9.48
CA LEU A 213 7.66 -18.12 -9.18
C LEU A 213 9.03 -18.29 -9.85
N ASP A 214 9.19 -17.81 -11.08
CA ASP A 214 10.47 -17.84 -11.81
C ASP A 214 11.58 -17.03 -11.10
N VAL A 215 11.19 -15.92 -10.39
CA VAL A 215 12.16 -15.05 -9.70
C VAL A 215 12.48 -15.52 -8.29
N TYR A 216 11.47 -15.99 -7.54
CA TYR A 216 11.60 -16.27 -6.11
C TYR A 216 11.69 -17.77 -5.77
N GLY A 217 11.28 -18.66 -6.69
CA GLY A 217 11.27 -20.11 -6.49
C GLY A 217 10.20 -20.62 -5.54
N GLU A 218 9.40 -19.69 -4.94
CA GLU A 218 8.32 -20.01 -4.01
C GLU A 218 7.12 -19.07 -4.21
N SER A 219 5.98 -19.48 -3.68
CA SER A 219 4.73 -18.71 -3.84
C SER A 219 4.46 -17.74 -2.67
N CYS A 220 5.14 -17.89 -1.54
CA CYS A 220 4.89 -17.07 -0.36
C CYS A 220 5.34 -15.62 -0.57
N LEU A 221 4.43 -14.68 -0.40
CA LEU A 221 4.75 -13.25 -0.54
C LEU A 221 5.45 -12.68 0.70
N GLN A 222 5.19 -13.23 1.89
CA GLN A 222 5.78 -12.80 3.17
C GLN A 222 6.54 -13.97 3.84
N PRO A 223 7.70 -14.36 3.33
CA PRO A 223 8.41 -15.57 3.76
C PRO A 223 8.82 -15.52 5.24
N MET A 224 9.26 -14.38 5.76
CA MET A 224 9.64 -14.26 7.17
C MET A 224 8.43 -14.35 8.12
N ARG A 225 7.25 -13.80 7.74
CA ARG A 225 6.03 -13.97 8.54
C ARG A 225 5.63 -15.44 8.61
N LYS A 226 5.73 -16.15 7.49
CA LYS A 226 5.48 -17.60 7.42
C LYS A 226 6.48 -18.37 8.27
N LEU A 227 7.77 -18.03 8.18
CA LEU A 227 8.84 -18.66 8.95
C LEU A 227 8.60 -18.51 10.47
N ILE A 228 8.23 -17.31 10.95
CA ILE A 228 7.93 -17.08 12.37
C ILE A 228 6.72 -17.91 12.79
N LYS A 229 5.64 -17.91 11.98
CA LYS A 229 4.43 -18.69 12.27
C LYS A 229 4.69 -20.18 12.34
N ASP A 230 5.43 -20.74 11.37
CA ASP A 230 5.72 -22.18 11.28
C ASP A 230 6.68 -22.65 12.38
N ASN A 231 7.42 -21.72 12.99
CA ASN A 231 8.38 -21.99 14.08
C ASN A 231 7.95 -21.35 15.41
N ALA A 232 6.66 -21.25 15.69
CA ALA A 232 6.14 -20.56 16.87
C ALA A 232 6.73 -21.13 18.19
N GLU A 233 6.91 -22.45 18.29
CA GLU A 233 7.54 -23.09 19.46
C GLU A 233 9.01 -22.69 19.65
N TYR A 234 9.76 -22.54 18.55
CA TYR A 234 11.13 -22.04 18.61
C TYR A 234 11.21 -20.62 19.16
N TYR A 235 10.21 -19.80 18.89
CA TYR A 235 10.15 -18.40 19.30
C TYR A 235 9.35 -18.12 20.58
N LYS A 236 8.78 -19.13 21.25
CA LYS A 236 7.79 -18.96 22.34
C LYS A 236 8.20 -18.00 23.45
N ASP A 237 9.53 -17.88 23.73
CA ASP A 237 10.06 -17.00 24.77
C ASP A 237 10.37 -15.58 24.24
N THR A 238 10.44 -15.39 22.92
CA THR A 238 10.88 -14.16 22.27
C THR A 238 9.78 -13.47 21.46
N ILE A 239 8.90 -14.23 20.82
CA ILE A 239 7.87 -13.70 19.92
C ILE A 239 6.52 -14.29 20.22
N ASP A 240 5.51 -13.43 20.33
CA ASP A 240 4.11 -13.84 20.26
C ASP A 240 3.59 -13.58 18.83
N CYS A 241 3.33 -14.68 18.10
CA CYS A 241 2.96 -14.62 16.68
C CYS A 241 1.46 -14.59 16.47
N TYR A 242 0.97 -13.53 15.83
CA TYR A 242 -0.41 -13.32 15.40
C TYR A 242 -0.54 -13.24 13.86
N SER A 243 0.47 -13.70 13.14
CA SER A 243 0.40 -13.80 11.68
C SER A 243 -0.50 -14.94 11.25
N GLU A 244 -1.35 -14.69 10.22
CA GLU A 244 -2.31 -15.67 9.71
C GLU A 244 -2.24 -15.79 8.18
N ASP A 245 -2.43 -17.02 7.69
CA ASP A 245 -2.56 -17.22 6.25
C ASP A 245 -3.80 -16.54 5.71
N TYR A 246 -3.64 -15.78 4.65
CA TYR A 246 -4.75 -15.28 3.87
C TYR A 246 -5.35 -16.46 3.09
N LEU A 247 -6.46 -16.96 3.56
CA LEU A 247 -7.12 -18.16 3.02
C LEU A 247 -7.72 -17.93 1.63
N GLU A 248 -6.86 -17.69 0.64
CA GLU A 248 -7.21 -17.79 -0.78
C GLU A 248 -7.02 -19.22 -1.25
N GLY A 249 -7.50 -20.21 -0.81
CA GLY A 249 -7.05 -21.45 -1.44
C GLY A 249 -8.00 -22.64 -1.32
N ASN A 250 -8.39 -23.00 -0.12
CA ASN A 250 -9.02 -24.30 0.08
C ASN A 250 -10.54 -24.25 0.31
N LYS A 251 -11.12 -23.06 0.50
CA LYS A 251 -12.56 -22.87 0.67
C LYS A 251 -13.20 -21.93 -0.35
N VAL A 252 -12.40 -21.24 -1.15
CA VAL A 252 -12.89 -20.38 -2.22
C VAL A 252 -13.32 -21.23 -3.41
N LYS A 253 -14.58 -21.19 -3.75
CA LYS A 253 -15.09 -21.85 -4.95
C LYS A 253 -14.56 -21.09 -6.18
N LYS A 254 -13.56 -21.65 -6.88
CA LYS A 254 -13.01 -21.04 -8.09
C LYS A 254 -14.12 -20.84 -9.11
N VAL A 255 -14.31 -19.62 -9.58
CA VAL A 255 -15.16 -19.31 -10.73
C VAL A 255 -14.41 -19.78 -11.98
N LYS A 256 -15.00 -20.70 -12.73
CA LYS A 256 -14.44 -21.22 -13.98
C LYS A 256 -15.12 -20.52 -15.15
N ASP A 257 -14.43 -20.42 -16.26
CA ASP A 257 -14.99 -19.86 -17.51
C ASP A 257 -16.19 -20.69 -18.02
N SER A 258 -16.26 -21.97 -17.64
CA SER A 258 -17.38 -22.88 -17.92
C SER A 258 -18.58 -22.70 -16.99
N ASP A 259 -18.48 -21.89 -15.94
CA ASP A 259 -19.62 -21.68 -15.04
C ASP A 259 -20.70 -20.83 -15.72
N ASN A 260 -21.96 -21.25 -15.60
CA ASN A 260 -23.05 -20.39 -16.00
C ASN A 260 -23.12 -19.14 -15.07
N LYS A 261 -23.77 -18.08 -15.54
CA LYS A 261 -23.83 -16.78 -14.82
C LYS A 261 -24.34 -16.92 -13.38
N LEU A 262 -25.30 -17.80 -13.13
CA LEU A 262 -25.90 -18.02 -11.80
C LEU A 262 -24.91 -18.72 -10.86
N ILE A 263 -24.20 -19.74 -11.37
CA ILE A 263 -23.16 -20.45 -10.62
C ILE A 263 -21.99 -19.51 -10.31
N ALA A 264 -21.58 -18.68 -11.27
CA ALA A 264 -20.53 -17.69 -11.06
C ALA A 264 -20.93 -16.64 -9.99
N ILE A 265 -22.16 -16.15 -10.01
CA ILE A 265 -22.72 -15.24 -9.00
C ILE A 265 -22.80 -15.94 -7.64
N TYR A 266 -23.33 -17.16 -7.56
CA TYR A 266 -23.38 -17.95 -6.34
C TYR A 266 -21.97 -18.14 -5.74
N LYS A 267 -20.99 -18.54 -6.56
CA LYS A 267 -19.60 -18.71 -6.10
C LYS A 267 -19.01 -17.40 -5.59
N LYS A 268 -19.28 -16.27 -6.26
CA LYS A 268 -18.85 -14.94 -5.82
C LYS A 268 -19.48 -14.56 -4.47
N ILE A 269 -20.80 -14.78 -4.29
CA ILE A 269 -21.51 -14.52 -3.06
C ILE A 269 -21.01 -15.45 -1.94
N TYR A 270 -20.88 -16.75 -2.21
CA TYR A 270 -20.35 -17.73 -1.27
C TYR A 270 -18.93 -17.36 -0.81
N ASN A 271 -18.04 -17.08 -1.73
CA ASN A 271 -16.67 -16.66 -1.41
C ASN A 271 -16.66 -15.41 -0.54
N ARG A 272 -17.58 -14.51 -0.76
CA ARG A 272 -17.75 -13.28 0.00
C ARG A 272 -18.21 -13.51 1.44
N PHE A 273 -19.11 -14.44 1.68
CA PHE A 273 -19.50 -14.85 3.04
C PHE A 273 -18.37 -15.60 3.76
N TYR A 274 -17.57 -16.37 3.02
CA TYR A 274 -16.46 -17.13 3.59
C TYR A 274 -15.22 -16.26 3.90
N THR A 275 -14.91 -15.25 3.11
CA THR A 275 -13.86 -14.27 3.44
C THR A 275 -14.19 -13.45 4.69
N GLY A 276 -15.47 -13.42 5.10
CA GLY A 276 -15.89 -12.89 6.39
C GLY A 276 -15.37 -13.67 7.62
N GLN A 277 -14.85 -14.90 7.45
CA GLN A 277 -14.19 -15.66 8.53
C GLN A 277 -12.72 -15.26 8.79
N GLN A 278 -12.12 -14.41 7.96
CA GLN A 278 -10.86 -13.73 8.29
C GLN A 278 -11.00 -12.78 9.50
N LYS A 279 -12.21 -12.71 10.07
CA LYS A 279 -12.50 -11.94 11.29
C LYS A 279 -11.61 -12.30 12.47
N LYS A 280 -11.00 -13.49 12.53
CA LYS A 280 -10.08 -13.83 13.63
C LYS A 280 -8.81 -12.98 13.62
N TYR A 281 -8.24 -12.70 12.43
CA TYR A 281 -7.08 -11.82 12.30
C TYR A 281 -7.40 -10.37 12.70
N PHE A 282 -8.63 -9.92 12.44
CA PHE A 282 -9.11 -8.58 12.79
C PHE A 282 -9.93 -8.56 14.09
N SER A 283 -9.93 -9.63 14.86
CA SER A 283 -10.76 -9.76 16.08
C SER A 283 -10.13 -9.10 17.31
N PHE A 284 -8.86 -8.73 17.26
CA PHE A 284 -8.16 -8.04 18.34
C PHE A 284 -7.93 -6.56 17.99
N ASP A 285 -7.83 -5.71 19.02
CA ASP A 285 -7.46 -4.32 18.83
C ASP A 285 -5.94 -4.21 18.59
N MET A 286 -5.58 -3.82 17.37
CA MET A 286 -4.17 -3.69 16.95
C MET A 286 -3.43 -2.63 17.78
N VAL A 287 -4.12 -1.56 18.18
CA VAL A 287 -3.53 -0.49 19.01
C VAL A 287 -3.18 -1.02 20.40
N GLU A 288 -4.08 -1.79 21.01
CA GLU A 288 -3.82 -2.43 22.30
C GLU A 288 -2.67 -3.41 22.19
N LYS A 289 -2.67 -4.27 21.16
CA LYS A 289 -1.59 -5.23 20.94
C LYS A 289 -0.22 -4.55 20.79
N PHE A 290 -0.10 -3.51 19.96
CA PHE A 290 1.16 -2.76 19.88
C PHE A 290 1.55 -2.11 21.21
N ASN A 291 0.60 -1.73 22.06
CA ASN A 291 0.90 -1.19 23.39
C ASN A 291 1.23 -2.25 24.44
N ASP A 292 0.92 -3.52 24.21
CA ASP A 292 1.23 -4.60 25.14
C ASP A 292 2.69 -5.07 25.06
N TYR A 293 3.41 -4.78 23.97
CA TYR A 293 4.75 -5.30 23.71
C TYR A 293 5.79 -4.18 23.58
N LYS A 294 7.02 -4.46 24.03
CA LYS A 294 8.17 -3.56 23.84
C LYS A 294 8.67 -3.52 22.40
N MET A 295 8.62 -4.66 21.72
CA MET A 295 9.12 -4.82 20.36
C MET A 295 7.98 -5.24 19.40
N CYS A 296 8.11 -4.94 18.12
CA CYS A 296 7.22 -5.47 17.09
C CYS A 296 7.99 -5.85 15.82
N ILE A 297 7.45 -6.82 15.09
CA ILE A 297 7.94 -7.22 13.77
C ILE A 297 6.77 -7.36 12.81
N VAL A 298 6.83 -6.66 11.70
CA VAL A 298 5.90 -6.74 10.57
C VAL A 298 6.74 -6.97 9.32
N ALA A 299 7.22 -8.20 9.20
CA ALA A 299 8.23 -8.54 8.20
C ALA A 299 7.79 -8.17 6.77
N GLU A 300 8.75 -7.84 5.96
CA GLU A 300 8.65 -7.30 4.62
C GLU A 300 8.04 -8.30 3.63
N GLU A 301 7.61 -7.78 2.50
CA GLU A 301 7.20 -8.60 1.36
C GLU A 301 8.40 -8.95 0.46
N ALA A 302 8.41 -10.15 -0.10
CA ALA A 302 9.42 -10.56 -1.09
C ALA A 302 9.49 -9.62 -2.30
N LEU A 303 8.41 -8.90 -2.59
CA LEU A 303 8.38 -7.84 -3.62
C LEU A 303 9.26 -6.63 -3.30
N GLY A 304 9.85 -6.56 -2.11
CA GLY A 304 10.70 -5.44 -1.68
C GLY A 304 9.89 -4.27 -1.13
N LEU A 305 8.76 -4.54 -0.50
CA LEU A 305 7.86 -3.57 0.13
C LEU A 305 7.80 -3.80 1.64
N PRO A 306 7.75 -2.73 2.45
CA PRO A 306 7.51 -2.85 3.88
C PRO A 306 6.04 -3.15 4.16
N GLY A 307 5.74 -3.69 5.33
CA GLY A 307 4.35 -3.84 5.80
C GLY A 307 3.89 -2.60 6.55
N ILE A 308 2.68 -2.09 6.29
CA ILE A 308 2.15 -0.88 6.97
C ILE A 308 2.25 -0.94 8.52
N GLY A 309 2.12 -2.12 9.10
CA GLY A 309 2.15 -2.28 10.55
C GLY A 309 3.47 -1.86 11.22
N PHE A 310 4.59 -1.70 10.46
CA PHE A 310 5.81 -1.19 11.05
C PHE A 310 5.64 0.26 11.53
N VAL A 311 5.00 1.09 10.71
CA VAL A 311 4.71 2.49 11.04
C VAL A 311 3.70 2.56 12.21
N GLU A 312 2.69 1.69 12.19
CA GLU A 312 1.66 1.62 13.23
C GLU A 312 2.25 1.18 14.59
N GLY A 313 3.13 0.19 14.58
CA GLY A 313 3.85 -0.28 15.78
C GLY A 313 4.79 0.78 16.35
N MET A 314 5.58 1.43 15.49
CA MET A 314 6.46 2.53 15.91
C MET A 314 5.65 3.73 16.44
N ALA A 315 4.51 4.08 15.82
CA ALA A 315 3.63 5.14 16.30
C ALA A 315 3.01 4.83 17.67
N CYS A 316 2.85 3.55 18.02
CA CYS A 316 2.46 3.08 19.35
C CYS A 316 3.63 2.97 20.35
N GLY A 317 4.87 3.30 19.94
CA GLY A 317 6.06 3.26 20.79
C GLY A 317 6.69 1.88 20.93
N CYS A 318 6.50 0.95 19.99
CA CYS A 318 7.28 -0.27 19.91
C CYS A 318 8.67 -0.01 19.29
N ALA A 319 9.70 -0.69 19.76
CA ALA A 319 10.93 -0.84 19.00
C ALA A 319 10.68 -1.80 17.83
N TYR A 320 10.76 -1.30 16.60
CA TYR A 320 10.54 -2.09 15.40
C TYR A 320 11.75 -2.93 15.05
N LEU A 321 11.53 -4.22 14.71
CA LEU A 321 12.56 -5.12 14.16
C LEU A 321 12.36 -5.26 12.66
N GLY A 322 13.37 -4.88 11.88
CA GLY A 322 13.39 -4.98 10.43
C GLY A 322 14.74 -5.38 9.89
N ILE A 323 14.83 -5.68 8.61
CA ILE A 323 16.13 -5.88 7.94
C ILE A 323 16.79 -4.53 7.67
N ASP A 324 18.12 -4.52 7.53
CA ASP A 324 18.83 -3.35 7.02
C ASP A 324 18.59 -3.22 5.51
N SER A 325 17.74 -2.30 5.11
CA SER A 325 17.28 -2.16 3.72
C SER A 325 17.14 -0.71 3.28
N PRO A 326 17.39 -0.42 1.99
CA PRO A 326 17.06 0.89 1.40
C PRO A 326 15.60 1.30 1.63
N MET A 327 14.65 0.36 1.73
CA MET A 327 13.23 0.67 1.97
C MET A 327 12.96 1.43 3.28
N TYR A 328 13.84 1.32 4.28
CA TYR A 328 13.76 2.08 5.53
C TYR A 328 14.68 3.30 5.52
N ARG A 329 15.87 3.17 4.94
CA ARG A 329 16.85 4.26 4.86
C ARG A 329 16.37 5.40 3.96
N ASP A 330 15.65 5.11 2.87
CA ASP A 330 15.09 6.12 1.97
C ASP A 330 14.02 6.99 2.68
N TYR A 331 13.47 6.54 3.81
CA TYR A 331 12.62 7.36 4.71
C TYR A 331 13.39 8.22 5.71
N GLY A 332 14.72 8.06 5.79
CA GLY A 332 15.56 8.65 6.83
C GLY A 332 15.58 7.87 8.15
N LEU A 333 15.06 6.64 8.18
CA LEU A 333 15.21 5.75 9.33
C LEU A 333 16.63 5.22 9.44
N ILE A 334 17.22 5.31 10.64
CA ILE A 334 18.61 4.93 10.92
C ILE A 334 18.62 3.69 11.82
N PRO A 335 19.28 2.58 11.38
CA PRO A 335 19.51 1.39 12.21
C PRO A 335 20.16 1.72 13.56
N GLY A 336 19.72 1.08 14.64
CA GLY A 336 20.22 1.29 16.01
C GLY A 336 19.79 2.62 16.65
N THR A 337 19.18 3.51 15.88
CA THR A 337 18.64 4.79 16.36
C THR A 337 17.12 4.80 16.36
N HIS A 338 16.50 4.47 15.23
CA HIS A 338 15.07 4.52 15.05
C HIS A 338 14.42 3.13 15.03
N TYR A 339 15.16 2.09 14.68
CA TYR A 339 14.70 0.72 14.65
C TYR A 339 15.86 -0.26 14.84
N ILE A 340 15.53 -1.50 15.16
CA ILE A 340 16.48 -2.60 15.39
C ILE A 340 16.63 -3.38 14.09
N THR A 341 17.87 -3.70 13.72
CA THR A 341 18.14 -4.57 12.57
C THR A 341 18.53 -5.99 13.00
N TYR A 342 18.13 -6.94 12.16
CA TYR A 342 18.61 -8.31 12.22
C TYR A 342 19.05 -8.76 10.81
N ASP A 343 19.74 -9.90 10.70
CA ASP A 343 20.37 -10.36 9.47
C ASP A 343 19.44 -11.05 8.45
N GLY A 344 18.13 -11.04 8.70
CA GLY A 344 17.13 -11.70 7.85
C GLY A 344 17.01 -13.22 8.07
N THR A 345 17.78 -13.80 9.00
CA THR A 345 17.74 -15.23 9.32
C THR A 345 16.86 -15.52 10.55
N ARG A 346 16.45 -16.78 10.68
CA ARG A 346 15.68 -17.28 11.83
C ARG A 346 16.46 -17.12 13.13
N GLU A 347 17.73 -17.52 13.09
CA GLU A 347 18.65 -17.49 14.21
C GLU A 347 19.03 -16.07 14.60
N GLY A 348 19.30 -15.21 13.61
CA GLY A 348 19.65 -13.81 13.83
C GLY A 348 18.49 -13.03 14.45
N LEU A 349 17.26 -13.25 13.98
CA LEU A 349 16.08 -12.65 14.58
C LEU A 349 15.95 -13.01 16.07
N ARG A 350 16.05 -14.29 16.41
CA ARG A 350 15.97 -14.76 17.80
C ARG A 350 17.06 -14.15 18.67
N LYS A 351 18.33 -14.25 18.24
CA LYS A 351 19.47 -13.68 18.96
C LYS A 351 19.33 -12.17 19.20
N THR A 352 18.84 -11.45 18.20
CA THR A 352 18.61 -10.01 18.33
C THR A 352 17.55 -9.70 19.39
N ILE A 353 16.45 -10.46 19.44
CA ILE A 353 15.41 -10.25 20.45
C ILE A 353 15.94 -10.63 21.84
N GLU A 354 16.63 -11.78 21.99
CA GLU A 354 17.25 -12.22 23.26
C GLU A 354 18.24 -11.18 23.79
N TYR A 355 19.03 -10.56 22.91
CA TYR A 355 19.94 -9.47 23.28
C TYR A 355 19.18 -8.30 23.92
N TYR A 356 18.11 -7.83 23.27
CA TYR A 356 17.33 -6.73 23.82
C TYR A 356 16.38 -7.12 24.97
N GLN A 357 16.14 -8.41 25.20
CA GLN A 357 15.41 -8.88 26.40
C GLN A 357 16.27 -8.82 27.66
N ALA A 358 17.59 -8.84 27.54
CA ALA A 358 18.51 -8.78 28.68
C ALA A 358 18.38 -7.44 29.41
N SER A 359 18.51 -7.47 30.74
CA SER A 359 18.31 -6.31 31.60
C SER A 359 19.23 -5.14 31.28
N GLU A 360 20.48 -5.43 30.94
CA GLU A 360 21.52 -4.47 30.58
C GLU A 360 21.22 -3.69 29.28
N HIS A 361 20.36 -4.24 28.40
CA HIS A 361 20.02 -3.61 27.12
C HIS A 361 18.63 -2.92 27.11
N GLN A 362 17.91 -2.91 28.25
CA GLN A 362 16.57 -2.33 28.32
C GLN A 362 16.55 -0.81 28.15
N GLU A 363 17.59 -0.10 28.60
CA GLU A 363 17.71 1.33 28.40
C GLU A 363 17.92 1.65 26.90
N GLU A 364 18.79 0.92 26.22
CA GLU A 364 19.00 1.06 24.78
C GLU A 364 17.73 0.76 24.00
N LEU A 365 17.03 -0.34 24.32
CA LEU A 365 15.76 -0.70 23.71
C LEU A 365 14.72 0.42 23.87
N GLY A 366 14.60 0.96 25.07
CA GLY A 366 13.68 2.09 25.34
C GLY A 366 14.03 3.35 24.55
N ARG A 367 15.32 3.66 24.42
CA ARG A 367 15.81 4.78 23.61
C ARG A 367 15.45 4.58 22.13
N ILE A 368 15.69 3.42 21.54
CA ILE A 368 15.37 3.11 20.13
C ILE A 368 13.84 3.23 19.91
N ALA A 369 13.03 2.65 20.79
CA ALA A 369 11.58 2.73 20.72
C ALA A 369 11.09 4.19 20.76
N LYS A 370 11.64 5.01 21.65
CA LYS A 370 11.30 6.42 21.79
C LYS A 370 11.68 7.22 20.54
N THR A 371 12.94 7.14 20.11
CA THR A 371 13.42 7.92 18.95
C THR A 371 12.71 7.50 17.66
N GLY A 372 12.44 6.21 17.48
CA GLY A 372 11.66 5.69 16.35
C GLY A 372 10.21 6.21 16.35
N CYS A 373 9.56 6.20 17.53
CA CYS A 373 8.21 6.74 17.69
C CYS A 373 8.16 8.25 17.38
N GLU A 374 9.08 9.04 17.92
CA GLU A 374 9.18 10.48 17.68
C GLU A 374 9.40 10.78 16.20
N PHE A 375 10.30 10.03 15.55
CA PHE A 375 10.57 10.17 14.11
C PHE A 375 9.34 9.90 13.26
N VAL A 376 8.66 8.78 13.48
CA VAL A 376 7.44 8.41 12.72
C VAL A 376 6.32 9.42 12.97
N ARG A 377 6.12 9.84 14.21
CA ARG A 377 5.09 10.83 14.56
C ARG A 377 5.34 12.19 13.93
N LYS A 378 6.58 12.58 13.75
CA LYS A 378 6.94 13.84 13.10
C LYS A 378 6.82 13.75 11.58
N ASN A 379 7.28 12.67 10.96
CA ASN A 379 7.54 12.63 9.52
C ASN A 379 6.50 11.82 8.72
N PHE A 380 5.72 10.89 9.36
CA PHE A 380 4.81 9.98 8.65
C PHE A 380 3.34 10.33 8.90
N GLN A 381 3.05 11.59 9.20
CA GLN A 381 1.68 12.12 9.22
C GLN A 381 1.20 12.41 7.79
N GLY A 382 -0.11 12.27 7.57
CA GLY A 382 -0.68 12.39 6.24
C GLY A 382 -0.43 13.71 5.54
N ASN A 383 -0.48 14.82 6.26
CA ASN A 383 -0.16 16.15 5.73
C ASN A 383 1.32 16.29 5.35
N VAL A 384 2.24 15.81 6.20
CA VAL A 384 3.69 15.88 5.95
C VAL A 384 4.07 15.04 4.73
N VAL A 385 3.52 13.83 4.62
CA VAL A 385 3.78 12.93 3.48
C VAL A 385 3.16 13.46 2.20
N ALA A 386 1.95 14.05 2.26
CA ALA A 386 1.33 14.68 1.10
C ALA A 386 2.13 15.88 0.59
N GLU A 387 2.56 16.75 1.49
CA GLU A 387 3.39 17.93 1.16
C GLU A 387 4.71 17.51 0.53
N HIS A 388 5.41 16.54 1.13
CA HIS A 388 6.64 15.99 0.56
C HIS A 388 6.41 15.44 -0.84
N LEU A 389 5.41 14.56 -1.04
CA LEU A 389 5.11 14.01 -2.37
C LEU A 389 4.84 15.11 -3.39
N LEU A 390 3.99 16.07 -3.07
CA LEU A 390 3.65 17.14 -4.00
C LEU A 390 4.85 18.02 -4.35
N LYS A 391 5.69 18.34 -3.37
CA LYS A 391 6.92 19.10 -3.59
C LYS A 391 7.86 18.39 -4.57
N GLU A 392 8.08 17.09 -4.39
CA GLU A 392 8.93 16.30 -5.29
C GLU A 392 8.32 16.18 -6.69
N LEU A 393 6.99 15.96 -6.80
CA LEU A 393 6.32 15.90 -8.10
C LEU A 393 6.39 17.24 -8.85
N VAL A 394 6.24 18.35 -8.16
CA VAL A 394 6.39 19.71 -8.73
C VAL A 394 7.83 19.92 -9.23
N HIS A 395 8.81 19.57 -8.41
CA HIS A 395 10.22 19.70 -8.79
C HIS A 395 10.54 18.90 -10.07
N LEU A 396 10.14 17.63 -10.13
CA LEU A 396 10.37 16.78 -11.30
C LEU A 396 9.61 17.25 -12.54
N ARG A 397 8.39 17.81 -12.37
CA ARG A 397 7.63 18.42 -13.47
C ARG A 397 8.38 19.63 -14.03
N ASP A 398 8.84 20.53 -13.15
CA ASP A 398 9.52 21.75 -13.55
C ASP A 398 10.84 21.47 -14.25
N GLU A 399 11.57 20.43 -13.80
CA GLU A 399 12.74 19.91 -14.51
C GLU A 399 12.42 19.36 -15.91
N LYS A 400 11.26 18.71 -16.08
CA LYS A 400 10.81 18.25 -17.41
C LYS A 400 10.50 19.43 -18.31
N LEU A 401 9.74 20.41 -17.83
CA LEU A 401 9.36 21.60 -18.60
C LEU A 401 10.57 22.45 -19.00
N ALA A 402 11.59 22.53 -18.16
CA ALA A 402 12.82 23.28 -18.48
C ALA A 402 13.70 22.61 -19.56
N LYS A 403 13.44 21.36 -19.92
CA LYS A 403 14.18 20.60 -20.97
C LYS A 403 13.49 20.62 -22.33
N VAL A 404 12.28 21.15 -22.40
CA VAL A 404 11.50 21.36 -23.64
C VAL A 404 11.70 22.78 -24.13
#